data_a979539588d3f1f3562561441acbedee
#
_entry.id   a979539588d3f1f3562561441acbedee
#
_cell.length_a   1.000
_cell.length_b   1.000
_cell.length_c   1.000
_cell.angle_alpha   90.00
_cell.angle_beta   90.00
_cell.angle_gamma   90.00
#
_symmetry.space_group_name_H-M   'P 1'
#
loop_
_entity.id
_entity.type
_entity.pdbx_description
1 polymer ?
#
loop_
_entity_poly.entity_id
_entity_poly.type
_entity_poly.pdbx_seq_one_letter_code
_entity_poly.pdbx_strand_id
1 'polypeptide(L)'
;MDFITKIFNMDLGKLVPDLAGLLDKAKMVIDVSVMVGPVVMLLLGLIYLLIPPKEANYSFGYRTYFGMGSVEAWRFTQKVAGITYIALGIGLLIAMLILTGDFQNADTFDMVMDALKYLLLQAGVALFARLIIGGLAAVFFTSYGDRRDEGQHYE
;
A
#
# COMPACT_ATOMS: atom_id res chain seq x y z
N MET A 1 29.39 -39.21 -17.63
CA MET A 1 29.91 -37.85 -17.45
C MET A 1 29.52 -36.89 -18.57
N ASP A 2 29.05 -37.40 -19.73
CA ASP A 2 28.76 -36.57 -20.92
C ASP A 2 27.41 -35.85 -20.91
N PHE A 3 26.42 -36.35 -20.17
CA PHE A 3 25.07 -35.77 -20.17
C PHE A 3 25.01 -34.43 -19.41
N ILE A 4 25.69 -34.35 -18.25
CA ILE A 4 25.72 -33.13 -17.42
C ILE A 4 26.53 -32.03 -18.12
N THR A 5 27.66 -32.40 -18.75
CA THR A 5 28.52 -31.49 -19.55
C THR A 5 27.75 -30.96 -20.77
N LYS A 6 26.91 -31.78 -21.38
CA LYS A 6 26.11 -31.41 -22.53
C LYS A 6 24.97 -30.45 -22.13
N ILE A 7 24.39 -30.60 -20.93
CA ILE A 7 23.41 -29.65 -20.37
C ILE A 7 24.09 -28.33 -20.03
N PHE A 8 25.26 -28.36 -19.42
CA PHE A 8 26.01 -27.15 -19.04
C PHE A 8 26.53 -26.35 -20.26
N ASN A 9 26.80 -27.03 -21.36
CA ASN A 9 27.26 -26.41 -22.63
C ASN A 9 26.08 -26.13 -23.60
N MET A 10 24.86 -26.43 -23.23
CA MET A 10 23.69 -26.03 -24.02
C MET A 10 23.54 -24.51 -23.94
N ASP A 11 23.67 -23.88 -25.09
CA ASP A 11 23.45 -22.46 -25.26
C ASP A 11 21.94 -22.17 -24.94
N LEU A 12 21.68 -21.66 -23.74
CA LEU A 12 20.32 -21.34 -23.27
C LEU A 12 19.64 -20.37 -24.24
N GLY A 13 20.38 -19.53 -24.95
CA GLY A 13 19.87 -18.66 -26.00
C GLY A 13 19.25 -19.38 -27.19
N LYS A 14 19.66 -20.67 -27.44
CA LYS A 14 19.04 -21.49 -28.49
C LYS A 14 17.78 -22.20 -28.03
N LEU A 15 17.63 -22.43 -26.72
CA LEU A 15 16.43 -23.04 -26.11
C LEU A 15 15.29 -22.04 -25.95
N VAL A 16 15.62 -20.76 -25.70
CA VAL A 16 14.65 -19.66 -25.54
C VAL A 16 15.12 -18.51 -26.44
N PRO A 17 14.67 -18.46 -27.70
CA PRO A 17 15.15 -17.48 -28.67
C PRO A 17 14.99 -16.01 -28.30
N ASP A 18 14.13 -15.70 -27.33
CA ASP A 18 13.87 -14.33 -26.83
C ASP A 18 14.03 -14.23 -25.30
N LEU A 19 15.01 -14.91 -24.72
CA LEU A 19 15.25 -14.89 -23.27
C LEU A 19 15.50 -13.46 -22.75
N ALA A 20 16.27 -12.66 -23.48
CA ALA A 20 16.55 -11.26 -23.14
C ALA A 20 15.25 -10.44 -23.09
N GLY A 21 14.42 -10.54 -24.12
CA GLY A 21 13.13 -9.84 -24.16
C GLY A 21 12.14 -10.31 -23.08
N LEU A 22 12.21 -11.58 -22.66
CA LEU A 22 11.41 -12.07 -21.53
C LEU A 22 11.90 -11.50 -20.19
N LEU A 23 13.22 -11.40 -20.00
CA LEU A 23 13.82 -10.81 -18.80
C LEU A 23 13.49 -9.31 -18.70
N ASP A 24 13.56 -8.57 -19.80
CA ASP A 24 13.20 -7.15 -19.81
C ASP A 24 11.72 -6.94 -19.49
N LYS A 25 10.82 -7.77 -20.03
CA LYS A 25 9.39 -7.73 -19.67
C LYS A 25 9.18 -8.06 -18.20
N ALA A 26 9.89 -9.06 -17.65
CA ALA A 26 9.80 -9.41 -16.24
C ALA A 26 10.27 -8.24 -15.36
N LYS A 27 11.36 -7.57 -15.68
CA LYS A 27 11.83 -6.36 -14.98
C LYS A 27 10.77 -5.26 -14.99
N MET A 28 10.17 -4.98 -16.14
CA MET A 28 9.09 -3.99 -16.26
C MET A 28 7.88 -4.34 -15.38
N VAL A 29 7.47 -5.61 -15.33
CA VAL A 29 6.36 -6.06 -14.49
C VAL A 29 6.68 -5.88 -13.01
N ILE A 30 7.89 -6.17 -12.57
CA ILE A 30 8.34 -6.00 -11.19
C ILE A 30 8.32 -4.51 -10.81
N ASP A 31 8.86 -3.64 -11.66
CA ASP A 31 8.89 -2.19 -11.44
C ASP A 31 7.47 -1.62 -11.29
N VAL A 32 6.59 -1.94 -12.23
CA VAL A 32 5.18 -1.53 -12.16
C VAL A 32 4.48 -2.09 -10.91
N SER A 33 4.76 -3.32 -10.52
CA SER A 33 4.15 -3.96 -9.34
C SER A 33 4.46 -3.21 -8.03
N VAL A 34 5.66 -2.69 -7.91
CA VAL A 34 6.07 -1.88 -6.74
C VAL A 34 5.33 -0.53 -6.70
N MET A 35 4.92 0.02 -7.84
CA MET A 35 4.17 1.27 -7.90
C MET A 35 2.68 1.12 -7.57
N VAL A 36 2.12 -0.09 -7.65
CA VAL A 36 0.68 -0.33 -7.42
C VAL A 36 0.23 0.09 -6.01
N GLY A 37 1.00 -0.26 -4.98
CA GLY A 37 0.61 0.03 -3.59
C GLY A 37 0.43 1.52 -3.29
N PRO A 38 1.41 2.40 -3.59
CA PRO A 38 1.26 3.84 -3.44
C PRO A 38 0.08 4.41 -4.22
N VAL A 39 -0.11 3.99 -5.47
CA VAL A 39 -1.23 4.43 -6.30
C VAL A 39 -2.58 4.02 -5.71
N VAL A 40 -2.70 2.78 -5.24
CA VAL A 40 -3.92 2.30 -4.57
C VAL A 40 -4.20 3.10 -3.29
N MET A 41 -3.16 3.42 -2.49
CA MET A 41 -3.33 4.28 -1.31
C MET A 41 -3.86 5.67 -1.68
N LEU A 42 -3.33 6.29 -2.72
CA LEU A 42 -3.81 7.59 -3.21
C LEU A 42 -5.26 7.52 -3.68
N LEU A 43 -5.62 6.51 -4.46
CA LEU A 43 -6.99 6.33 -4.94
C LEU A 43 -7.97 6.12 -3.79
N LEU A 44 -7.64 5.26 -2.83
CA LEU A 44 -8.46 5.04 -1.64
C LEU A 44 -8.59 6.32 -0.80
N GLY A 45 -7.50 7.06 -0.62
CA GLY A 45 -7.52 8.35 0.09
C GLY A 45 -8.44 9.36 -0.56
N LEU A 46 -8.39 9.50 -1.89
CA LEU A 46 -9.30 10.36 -2.65
C LEU A 46 -10.76 9.91 -2.53
N ILE A 47 -11.02 8.61 -2.61
CA ILE A 47 -12.38 8.06 -2.47
C ILE A 47 -12.94 8.39 -1.08
N TYR A 48 -12.17 8.19 -0.01
CA TYR A 48 -12.63 8.48 1.36
C TYR A 48 -12.87 9.98 1.61
N LEU A 49 -12.17 10.87 0.91
CA LEU A 49 -12.40 12.32 1.02
C LEU A 49 -13.54 12.83 0.16
N LEU A 50 -13.60 12.37 -1.11
CA LEU A 50 -14.52 12.94 -2.10
C LEU A 50 -15.89 12.26 -2.10
N ILE A 51 -15.93 10.96 -1.78
CA ILE A 51 -17.15 10.13 -1.82
C ILE A 51 -17.31 9.35 -0.51
N PRO A 52 -17.28 10.04 0.67
CA PRO A 52 -17.42 9.33 1.93
C PRO A 52 -18.85 8.77 2.05
N PRO A 53 -19.00 7.54 2.54
CA PRO A 53 -20.33 6.98 2.82
C PRO A 53 -21.01 7.82 3.91
N LYS A 54 -22.31 8.11 3.72
CA LYS A 54 -23.09 8.97 4.62
C LYS A 54 -23.23 8.38 6.02
N GLU A 55 -23.33 7.05 6.10
CA GLU A 55 -23.58 6.30 7.32
C GLU A 55 -22.62 5.11 7.42
N ALA A 56 -22.37 4.65 8.65
CA ALA A 56 -21.57 3.46 8.91
C ALA A 56 -22.23 2.23 8.28
N ASN A 57 -21.51 1.54 7.43
CA ASN A 57 -21.97 0.33 6.77
C ASN A 57 -20.82 -0.70 6.63
N TYR A 58 -21.19 -1.94 6.31
CA TYR A 58 -20.23 -3.03 6.16
C TYR A 58 -19.73 -3.23 4.71
N SER A 59 -20.23 -2.47 3.74
CA SER A 59 -19.89 -2.65 2.33
C SER A 59 -18.77 -1.73 1.88
N PHE A 60 -18.76 -0.47 2.32
CA PHE A 60 -17.83 0.54 1.84
C PHE A 60 -17.45 1.54 2.94
N GLY A 61 -16.18 2.02 2.94
CA GLY A 61 -15.63 2.96 3.88
C GLY A 61 -14.57 2.36 4.81
N TYR A 62 -13.79 3.24 5.43
CA TYR A 62 -12.75 2.84 6.36
C TYR A 62 -13.35 2.54 7.74
N ARG A 63 -13.12 1.34 8.25
CA ARG A 63 -13.75 0.84 9.47
C ARG A 63 -12.77 0.80 10.63
N THR A 64 -13.15 1.46 11.72
CA THR A 64 -12.50 1.33 13.02
C THR A 64 -13.53 1.05 14.07
N TYR A 65 -13.15 0.43 15.18
CA TYR A 65 -14.06 0.14 16.28
C TYR A 65 -14.75 1.41 16.80
N PHE A 66 -13.99 2.47 17.03
CA PHE A 66 -14.51 3.74 17.53
C PHE A 66 -15.22 4.56 16.45
N GLY A 67 -14.81 4.43 15.19
CA GLY A 67 -15.42 5.16 14.08
C GLY A 67 -16.79 4.66 13.64
N MET A 68 -17.22 3.48 14.08
CA MET A 68 -18.52 2.91 13.72
C MET A 68 -19.62 3.20 14.76
N GLY A 69 -19.32 3.83 15.89
CA GLY A 69 -20.26 4.06 16.98
C GLY A 69 -21.32 5.12 16.69
N SER A 70 -21.02 6.13 15.87
CA SER A 70 -21.96 7.19 15.48
C SER A 70 -21.69 7.70 14.07
N VAL A 71 -22.65 8.44 13.50
CA VAL A 71 -22.49 9.08 12.17
C VAL A 71 -21.34 10.11 12.19
N GLU A 72 -21.18 10.82 13.29
CA GLU A 72 -20.12 11.80 13.46
C GLU A 72 -18.74 11.13 13.51
N ALA A 73 -18.58 10.12 14.37
CA ALA A 73 -17.35 9.31 14.45
C ALA A 73 -17.01 8.66 13.11
N TRP A 74 -18.02 8.20 12.37
CA TRP A 74 -17.85 7.65 11.03
C TRP A 74 -17.28 8.68 10.05
N ARG A 75 -17.92 9.86 9.94
CA ARG A 75 -17.47 10.94 9.05
C ARG A 75 -16.06 11.42 9.37
N PHE A 76 -15.76 11.57 10.67
CA PHE A 76 -14.42 11.91 11.13
C PHE A 76 -13.40 10.85 10.68
N THR A 77 -13.70 9.58 10.89
CA THR A 77 -12.81 8.47 10.52
C THR A 77 -12.56 8.42 9.02
N GLN A 78 -13.59 8.62 8.17
CA GLN A 78 -13.41 8.69 6.72
C GLN A 78 -12.48 9.85 6.33
N LYS A 79 -12.68 11.03 6.91
CA LYS A 79 -11.85 12.20 6.63
C LYS A 79 -10.39 11.98 7.04
N VAL A 80 -10.17 11.46 8.24
CA VAL A 80 -8.81 11.14 8.73
C VAL A 80 -8.16 10.07 7.86
N ALA A 81 -8.91 9.02 7.51
CA ALA A 81 -8.40 7.97 6.61
C ALA A 81 -8.00 8.53 5.25
N GLY A 82 -8.84 9.38 4.65
CA GLY A 82 -8.55 10.01 3.38
C GLY A 82 -7.27 10.85 3.41
N ILE A 83 -7.14 11.73 4.40
CA ILE A 83 -5.94 12.58 4.56
C ILE A 83 -4.69 11.73 4.79
N THR A 84 -4.77 10.75 5.69
CA THR A 84 -3.64 9.87 6.02
C THR A 84 -3.19 9.07 4.80
N TYR A 85 -4.12 8.49 4.04
CA TYR A 85 -3.78 7.71 2.86
C TYR A 85 -3.21 8.57 1.72
N ILE A 86 -3.69 9.81 1.54
CA ILE A 86 -3.11 10.73 0.55
C ILE A 86 -1.69 11.11 0.97
N ALA A 87 -1.48 11.54 2.21
CA ALA A 87 -0.17 11.99 2.69
C ALA A 87 0.88 10.87 2.62
N LEU A 88 0.54 9.68 3.15
CA LEU A 88 1.44 8.52 3.11
C LEU A 88 1.60 7.96 1.69
N GLY A 89 0.54 7.97 0.88
CA GLY A 89 0.58 7.52 -0.51
C GLY A 89 1.48 8.40 -1.38
N ILE A 90 1.43 9.73 -1.22
CA ILE A 90 2.36 10.65 -1.91
C ILE A 90 3.81 10.37 -1.48
N GLY A 91 4.07 10.32 -0.16
CA GLY A 91 5.41 10.05 0.36
C GLY A 91 5.96 8.72 -0.13
N LEU A 92 5.11 7.67 -0.11
CA LEU A 92 5.48 6.33 -0.56
C LEU A 92 5.71 6.29 -2.09
N LEU A 93 4.89 7.01 -2.87
CA LEU A 93 5.08 7.09 -4.33
C LEU A 93 6.42 7.74 -4.68
N ILE A 94 6.74 8.86 -4.04
CA ILE A 94 8.02 9.54 -4.23
C ILE A 94 9.18 8.62 -3.83
N ALA A 95 9.07 7.95 -2.67
CA ALA A 95 10.09 7.00 -2.22
C ALA A 95 10.29 5.85 -3.23
N MET A 96 9.22 5.26 -3.75
CA MET A 96 9.32 4.18 -4.73
C MET A 96 9.94 4.67 -6.04
N LEU A 97 9.56 5.84 -6.56
CA LEU A 97 10.16 6.41 -7.78
C LEU A 97 11.68 6.62 -7.62
N ILE A 98 12.16 7.01 -6.44
CA ILE A 98 13.59 7.15 -6.17
C ILE A 98 14.27 5.78 -6.06
N LEU A 99 13.69 4.87 -5.30
CA LEU A 99 14.27 3.57 -4.98
C LEU A 99 14.31 2.61 -6.17
N THR A 100 13.38 2.73 -7.12
CA THR A 100 13.33 1.89 -8.32
C THR A 100 14.07 2.50 -9.51
N GLY A 101 14.64 3.70 -9.37
CA GLY A 101 15.31 4.42 -10.46
C GLY A 101 16.41 3.62 -11.16
N ASP A 102 17.12 2.73 -10.45
CA ASP A 102 18.19 1.90 -10.97
C ASP A 102 17.76 0.47 -11.33
N PHE A 103 16.48 0.12 -11.24
CA PHE A 103 15.98 -1.25 -11.49
C PHE A 103 16.33 -1.77 -12.88
N GLN A 104 16.34 -0.91 -13.88
CA GLN A 104 16.68 -1.33 -15.27
C GLN A 104 18.13 -1.81 -15.39
N ASN A 105 19.03 -1.24 -14.59
CA ASN A 105 20.46 -1.56 -14.60
C ASN A 105 20.83 -2.68 -13.61
N ALA A 106 19.93 -3.00 -12.66
CA ALA A 106 20.17 -4.00 -11.65
C ALA A 106 20.15 -5.43 -12.21
N ASP A 107 20.89 -6.32 -11.56
CA ASP A 107 20.74 -7.75 -11.84
C ASP A 107 19.35 -8.22 -11.45
N THR A 108 18.80 -9.19 -12.18
CA THR A 108 17.40 -9.63 -11.98
C THR A 108 17.16 -10.17 -10.58
N PHE A 109 18.14 -10.86 -9.99
CA PHE A 109 18.02 -11.38 -8.62
C PHE A 109 17.96 -10.24 -7.60
N ASP A 110 18.84 -9.26 -7.69
CA ASP A 110 18.90 -8.11 -6.81
C ASP A 110 17.61 -7.27 -6.91
N MET A 111 17.13 -7.05 -8.13
CA MET A 111 15.87 -6.37 -8.38
C MET A 111 14.67 -7.06 -7.71
N VAL A 112 14.57 -8.38 -7.77
CA VAL A 112 13.51 -9.14 -7.10
C VAL A 112 13.61 -9.01 -5.58
N MET A 113 14.82 -9.11 -5.03
CA MET A 113 15.04 -8.97 -3.59
C MET A 113 14.70 -7.57 -3.09
N ASP A 114 15.06 -6.54 -3.84
CA ASP A 114 14.71 -5.16 -3.50
C ASP A 114 13.21 -4.88 -3.64
N ALA A 115 12.58 -5.40 -4.68
CA ALA A 115 11.11 -5.32 -4.82
C ALA A 115 10.39 -5.95 -3.62
N LEU A 116 10.85 -7.12 -3.13
CA LEU A 116 10.28 -7.74 -1.93
C LEU A 116 10.45 -6.86 -0.68
N LYS A 117 11.62 -6.24 -0.49
CA LYS A 117 11.85 -5.29 0.62
C LYS A 117 10.90 -4.09 0.52
N TYR A 118 10.70 -3.55 -0.69
CA TYR A 118 9.80 -2.41 -0.90
C TYR A 118 8.34 -2.77 -0.68
N LEU A 119 7.91 -3.97 -1.08
CA LEU A 119 6.56 -4.45 -0.76
C LEU A 119 6.34 -4.63 0.76
N LEU A 120 7.35 -5.12 1.48
CA LEU A 120 7.30 -5.21 2.95
C LEU A 120 7.24 -3.82 3.60
N LEU A 121 8.01 -2.85 3.09
CA LEU A 121 7.95 -1.45 3.53
C LEU A 121 6.54 -0.88 3.32
N GLN A 122 5.93 -1.10 2.15
CA GLN A 122 4.57 -0.66 1.85
C GLN A 122 3.53 -1.28 2.80
N ALA A 123 3.66 -2.57 3.11
CA ALA A 123 2.82 -3.24 4.10
C ALA A 123 2.98 -2.60 5.49
N GLY A 124 4.21 -2.27 5.89
CA GLY A 124 4.50 -1.56 7.14
C GLY A 124 3.85 -0.16 7.18
N VAL A 125 3.94 0.59 6.09
CA VAL A 125 3.28 1.91 5.97
C VAL A 125 1.76 1.79 6.03
N ALA A 126 1.17 0.78 5.41
CA ALA A 126 -0.27 0.53 5.48
C ALA A 126 -0.73 0.18 6.91
N LEU A 127 0.04 -0.63 7.64
CA LEU A 127 -0.22 -0.92 9.06
C LEU A 127 -0.08 0.35 9.92
N PHE A 128 0.92 1.17 9.67
CA PHE A 128 1.12 2.44 10.37
C PHE A 128 -0.05 3.40 10.12
N ALA A 129 -0.53 3.51 8.88
CA ALA A 129 -1.73 4.27 8.55
C ALA A 129 -2.95 3.80 9.38
N ARG A 130 -3.13 2.48 9.50
CA ARG A 130 -4.20 1.89 10.31
C ARG A 130 -4.10 2.29 11.79
N LEU A 131 -2.90 2.30 12.35
CA LEU A 131 -2.67 2.71 13.73
C LEU A 131 -2.98 4.19 13.95
N ILE A 132 -2.57 5.07 13.04
CA ILE A 132 -2.88 6.52 13.09
C ILE A 132 -4.39 6.72 13.07
N ILE A 133 -5.09 6.15 12.09
CA ILE A 133 -6.52 6.37 11.91
C ILE A 133 -7.31 5.81 13.09
N GLY A 134 -7.00 4.58 13.52
CA GLY A 134 -7.63 3.95 14.66
C GLY A 134 -7.34 4.68 15.98
N GLY A 135 -6.09 5.10 16.17
CA GLY A 135 -5.66 5.87 17.35
C GLY A 135 -6.35 7.22 17.43
N LEU A 136 -6.44 7.98 16.34
CA LEU A 136 -7.15 9.25 16.31
C LEU A 136 -8.65 9.05 16.58
N ALA A 137 -9.27 8.04 15.98
CA ALA A 137 -10.67 7.73 16.28
C ALA A 137 -10.87 7.40 17.79
N ALA A 138 -9.98 6.63 18.40
CA ALA A 138 -10.02 6.28 19.81
C ALA A 138 -9.79 7.47 20.75
N VAL A 139 -8.96 8.44 20.35
CA VAL A 139 -8.69 9.66 21.15
C VAL A 139 -9.92 10.57 21.18
N PHE A 140 -10.60 10.75 20.04
CA PHE A 140 -11.69 11.71 19.94
C PHE A 140 -13.06 11.13 20.25
N PHE A 141 -13.25 9.80 20.13
CA PHE A 141 -14.56 9.16 20.31
C PHE A 141 -14.52 8.01 21.31
N THR A 142 -15.64 7.79 21.99
CA THR A 142 -15.89 6.59 22.81
C THR A 142 -16.29 5.41 21.91
N SER A 143 -16.40 4.21 22.48
CA SER A 143 -16.92 3.02 21.77
C SER A 143 -18.38 3.16 21.32
N TYR A 144 -19.12 4.05 21.93
CA TYR A 144 -20.52 4.36 21.56
C TYR A 144 -20.62 5.48 20.54
N GLY A 145 -19.49 6.10 20.18
CA GLY A 145 -19.40 7.15 19.17
C GLY A 145 -19.64 8.56 19.69
N ASP A 146 -19.69 8.75 21.02
CA ASP A 146 -19.77 10.06 21.64
C ASP A 146 -18.42 10.74 21.62
N ARG A 147 -18.37 12.06 21.43
CA ARG A 147 -17.14 12.83 21.53
C ARG A 147 -16.69 12.91 22.98
N ARG A 148 -15.39 12.70 23.21
CA ARG A 148 -14.81 12.73 24.57
C ARG A 148 -14.71 14.15 25.16
N ASP A 149 -14.60 15.16 24.33
CA ASP A 149 -14.54 16.58 24.73
C ASP A 149 -15.91 17.15 25.18
N GLU A 150 -17.01 16.61 24.67
CA GLU A 150 -18.36 17.07 25.06
C GLU A 150 -18.85 16.46 26.38
N GLY A 151 -18.32 15.32 26.80
CA GLY A 151 -18.67 14.66 28.07
C GLY A 151 -18.15 15.35 29.33
N GLN A 152 -17.23 16.33 29.23
CA GLN A 152 -16.64 17.03 30.39
C GLN A 152 -17.46 18.21 30.89
N HIS A 153 -18.57 18.55 30.26
CA HIS A 153 -19.42 19.70 30.65
C HIS A 153 -20.63 19.34 31.52
N TYR A 154 -20.76 18.09 31.95
CA TYR A 154 -21.92 17.61 32.74
C TYR A 154 -21.55 17.08 34.14
N GLU A 155 -20.36 17.43 34.67
CA GLU A 155 -20.03 17.21 36.09
C GLU A 155 -20.00 18.53 36.90
#